data_6299b93473021175e1478b60eae71537
#
_entry.id   6299b93473021175e1478b60eae71537
#
_cell.length_a   1.000
_cell.length_b   1.000
_cell.length_c   1.000
_cell.angle_alpha   90.00
_cell.angle_beta   90.00
_cell.angle_gamma   90.00
#
_symmetry.space_group_name_H-M   'P 1'
#
loop_
_entity.id
_entity.type
_entity.pdbx_description
1 polymer ?
#
loop_
_entity_poly.entity_id
_entity_poly.type
_entity_poly.pdbx_seq_one_letter_code
_entity_poly.pdbx_strand_id
1 'polypeptide(L)'
;MSAVRKVNEESLAEAASVIAGGGLVVIPTDTVYGVACDPRNEAAIDRIYQVKSRPRFKALQVLLAFVDQLDGLGLDLPSPLNRLAAQFLPGAFSPIAVAREDCTLATVSATPQGRRTQGIRVPNSALTLRISVSYTHLRAHETGAYL
;
A
#
# COMPACT_ATOMS: atom_id res chain seq x y z
N MET A 1 10.54 6.85 -18.92
CA MET A 1 9.60 6.48 -20.00
C MET A 1 8.62 5.45 -19.47
N SER A 2 7.34 5.68 -19.71
CA SER A 2 6.30 4.72 -19.28
C SER A 2 6.19 3.59 -20.30
N ALA A 3 6.07 2.35 -19.82
CA ALA A 3 5.87 1.18 -20.65
C ALA A 3 4.63 0.40 -20.18
N VAL A 4 3.77 0.03 -21.13
CA VAL A 4 2.63 -0.85 -20.86
C VAL A 4 3.07 -2.29 -21.08
N ARG A 5 2.78 -3.16 -20.11
CA ARG A 5 3.13 -4.58 -20.14
C ARG A 5 1.88 -5.45 -20.09
N LYS A 6 1.89 -6.55 -20.83
CA LYS A 6 0.92 -7.64 -20.60
C LYS A 6 1.22 -8.31 -19.27
N VAL A 7 0.18 -8.73 -18.56
CA VAL A 7 0.33 -9.42 -17.27
C VAL A 7 0.88 -10.83 -17.49
N ASN A 8 2.08 -11.07 -16.98
CA ASN A 8 2.75 -12.37 -16.92
C ASN A 8 3.77 -12.36 -15.75
N GLU A 9 4.43 -13.48 -15.51
CA GLU A 9 5.41 -13.58 -14.40
C GLU A 9 6.57 -12.58 -14.55
N GLU A 10 7.04 -12.36 -15.76
CA GLU A 10 8.13 -11.42 -16.04
C GLU A 10 7.73 -9.98 -15.71
N SER A 11 6.54 -9.54 -16.16
CA SER A 11 6.04 -8.19 -15.89
C SER A 11 5.72 -7.96 -14.41
N LEU A 12 5.31 -8.99 -13.68
CA LEU A 12 5.10 -8.92 -12.24
C LEU A 12 6.42 -8.76 -11.48
N ALA A 13 7.45 -9.52 -11.90
CA ALA A 13 8.80 -9.38 -11.34
C ALA A 13 9.40 -8.01 -11.67
N GLU A 14 9.19 -7.51 -12.90
CA GLU A 14 9.60 -6.15 -13.30
C GLU A 14 8.91 -5.09 -12.43
N ALA A 15 7.60 -5.20 -12.22
CA ALA A 15 6.85 -4.28 -11.37
C ALA A 15 7.38 -4.24 -9.92
N ALA A 16 7.62 -5.42 -9.33
CA ALA A 16 8.19 -5.52 -7.98
C ALA A 16 9.59 -4.89 -7.92
N SER A 17 10.42 -5.10 -8.93
CA SER A 17 11.76 -4.51 -9.04
C SER A 17 11.71 -2.99 -9.17
N VAL A 18 10.78 -2.46 -9.97
CA VAL A 18 10.56 -1.00 -10.12
C VAL A 18 10.18 -0.37 -8.78
N ILE A 19 9.24 -0.98 -8.05
CA ILE A 19 8.81 -0.51 -6.73
C ILE A 19 10.00 -0.55 -5.75
N ALA A 20 10.73 -1.65 -5.70
CA ALA A 20 11.90 -1.80 -4.83
C ALA A 20 13.01 -0.77 -5.15
N GLY A 21 13.14 -0.36 -6.39
CA GLY A 21 14.05 0.68 -6.84
C GLY A 21 13.56 2.12 -6.64
N GLY A 22 12.42 2.32 -5.97
CA GLY A 22 11.83 3.64 -5.74
C GLY A 22 11.03 4.19 -6.92
N GLY A 23 10.67 3.35 -7.88
CA GLY A 23 9.84 3.72 -9.02
C GLY A 23 8.34 3.68 -8.72
N LEU A 24 7.55 4.11 -9.71
CA LEU A 24 6.10 4.05 -9.68
C LEU A 24 5.58 3.01 -10.68
N VAL A 25 4.55 2.28 -10.28
CA VAL A 25 3.87 1.29 -11.13
C VAL A 25 2.37 1.55 -11.09
N VAL A 26 1.73 1.51 -12.27
CA VAL A 26 0.27 1.51 -12.36
C VAL A 26 -0.22 0.07 -12.36
N ILE A 27 -1.08 -0.26 -11.42
CA ILE A 27 -1.63 -1.59 -11.22
C ILE A 27 -3.15 -1.58 -11.26
N PRO A 28 -3.80 -2.61 -11.83
CA PRO A 28 -5.23 -2.79 -11.67
C PRO A 28 -5.56 -3.33 -10.28
N THR A 29 -6.68 -2.90 -9.74
CA THR A 29 -7.23 -3.44 -8.48
C THR A 29 -8.65 -3.95 -8.71
N ASP A 30 -9.32 -4.37 -7.64
CA ASP A 30 -10.72 -4.79 -7.66
C ASP A 30 -11.71 -3.62 -7.85
N THR A 31 -11.23 -2.38 -7.85
CA THR A 31 -12.07 -1.18 -8.06
C THR A 31 -11.62 -0.38 -9.28
N VAL A 32 -10.43 0.22 -9.23
CA VAL A 32 -9.87 1.07 -10.29
C VAL A 32 -8.38 0.82 -10.44
N TYR A 33 -7.77 1.31 -11.52
CA TYR A 33 -6.31 1.36 -11.62
C TYR A 33 -5.74 2.32 -10.57
N GLY A 34 -4.65 1.92 -9.96
CA GLY A 34 -3.94 2.73 -8.98
C GLY A 34 -2.46 2.89 -9.31
N VAL A 35 -1.86 3.96 -8.79
CA VAL A 35 -0.41 4.17 -8.84
C VAL A 35 0.19 3.67 -7.52
N ALA A 36 1.15 2.79 -7.59
CA ALA A 36 1.80 2.18 -6.43
C ALA A 36 3.29 2.52 -6.38
N CYS A 37 3.80 2.63 -5.17
CA CYS A 37 5.22 2.76 -4.86
C CYS A 37 5.55 2.10 -3.52
N ASP A 38 6.83 2.12 -3.13
CA ASP A 38 7.24 1.72 -1.78
C ASP A 38 6.75 2.74 -0.74
N PRO A 39 5.91 2.36 0.23
CA PRO A 39 5.37 3.26 1.25
C PRO A 39 6.39 3.75 2.28
N ARG A 40 7.62 3.24 2.24
CA ARG A 40 8.75 3.70 3.07
C ARG A 40 9.64 4.70 2.34
N ASN A 41 9.48 4.83 1.03
CA ASN A 41 10.31 5.71 0.21
C ASN A 41 9.64 7.07 0.04
N GLU A 42 10.07 8.06 0.83
CA GLU A 42 9.52 9.42 0.79
C GLU A 42 9.59 10.06 -0.59
N ALA A 43 10.70 9.88 -1.31
CA ALA A 43 10.86 10.44 -2.65
C ALA A 43 9.87 9.83 -3.66
N ALA A 44 9.60 8.52 -3.56
CA ALA A 44 8.60 7.85 -4.39
C ALA A 44 7.18 8.32 -4.06
N ILE A 45 6.87 8.52 -2.78
CA ILE A 45 5.60 9.07 -2.31
C ILE A 45 5.41 10.49 -2.83
N ASP A 46 6.43 11.34 -2.75
CA ASP A 46 6.41 12.70 -3.29
C ASP A 46 6.09 12.71 -4.79
N ARG A 47 6.68 11.78 -5.53
CA ARG A 47 6.40 11.63 -6.97
C ARG A 47 4.96 11.24 -7.25
N ILE A 48 4.32 10.40 -6.41
CA ILE A 48 2.88 10.10 -6.55
C ILE A 48 2.05 11.39 -6.43
N TYR A 49 2.30 12.19 -5.41
CA TYR A 49 1.58 13.46 -5.22
C TYR A 49 1.78 14.41 -6.40
N GLN A 50 2.98 14.50 -6.93
CA GLN A 50 3.30 15.32 -8.09
C GLN A 50 2.59 14.83 -9.38
N VAL A 51 2.75 13.55 -9.70
CA VAL A 51 2.19 12.96 -10.94
C VAL A 51 0.67 13.06 -10.97
N LYS A 52 0.01 12.93 -9.82
CA LYS A 52 -1.45 13.00 -9.71
C LYS A 52 -1.97 14.40 -9.39
N SER A 53 -1.11 15.38 -9.22
CA SER A 53 -1.50 16.70 -8.72
C SER A 53 -2.38 16.61 -7.48
N ARG A 54 -2.04 15.65 -6.59
CA ARG A 54 -2.83 15.32 -5.41
C ARG A 54 -2.48 16.25 -4.26
N PRO A 55 -3.46 16.86 -3.57
CA PRO A 55 -3.17 17.66 -2.39
C PRO A 55 -2.58 16.80 -1.26
N ARG A 56 -1.57 17.31 -0.57
CA ARG A 56 -0.85 16.60 0.51
C ARG A 56 -1.72 16.17 1.68
N PHE A 57 -2.82 16.88 1.94
CA PHE A 57 -3.74 16.50 3.01
C PHE A 57 -4.59 15.25 2.69
N LYS A 58 -4.61 14.81 1.44
CA LYS A 58 -5.25 13.56 1.04
C LYS A 58 -4.29 12.41 1.24
N ALA A 59 -4.44 11.67 2.34
CA ALA A 59 -3.61 10.54 2.68
C ALA A 59 -3.59 9.44 1.59
N LEU A 60 -2.51 8.67 1.56
CA LEU A 60 -2.37 7.47 0.74
C LEU A 60 -2.69 6.24 1.58
N GLN A 61 -3.29 5.24 0.92
CA GLN A 61 -3.51 3.93 1.52
C GLN A 61 -2.31 3.02 1.30
N VAL A 62 -2.08 2.10 2.23
CA VAL A 62 -1.15 0.99 2.04
C VAL A 62 -1.92 -0.25 1.61
N LEU A 63 -1.50 -0.86 0.51
CA LEU A 63 -2.02 -2.14 0.06
C LEU A 63 -1.26 -3.28 0.73
N LEU A 64 -2.02 -4.23 1.25
CA LEU A 64 -1.50 -5.44 1.89
C LEU A 64 -1.91 -6.67 1.08
N ALA A 65 -1.07 -7.69 1.11
CA ALA A 65 -1.46 -9.02 0.62
C ALA A 65 -2.38 -9.72 1.63
N PHE A 66 -2.11 -9.56 2.93
CA PHE A 66 -2.84 -10.19 4.03
C PHE A 66 -2.94 -9.25 5.22
N VAL A 67 -4.03 -9.34 5.97
CA VAL A 67 -4.23 -8.55 7.21
C VAL A 67 -3.12 -8.84 8.24
N ASP A 68 -2.59 -10.05 8.27
CA ASP A 68 -1.52 -10.46 9.19
C ASP A 68 -0.21 -9.66 9.02
N GLN A 69 -0.05 -8.95 7.91
CA GLN A 69 1.12 -8.08 7.68
C GLN A 69 1.12 -6.82 8.55
N LEU A 70 -0.02 -6.43 9.12
CA LEU A 70 -0.16 -5.20 9.91
C LEU A 70 0.84 -5.12 11.07
N ASP A 71 0.98 -6.18 11.83
CA ASP A 71 1.87 -6.22 12.99
C ASP A 71 3.33 -5.95 12.60
N GLY A 72 3.81 -6.59 11.53
CA GLY A 72 5.16 -6.38 11.00
C GLY A 72 5.41 -4.96 10.47
N LEU A 73 4.36 -4.23 10.15
CA LEU A 73 4.43 -2.83 9.70
C LEU A 73 4.31 -1.81 10.85
N GLY A 74 4.12 -2.28 12.08
CA GLY A 74 3.88 -1.41 13.22
C GLY A 74 2.49 -0.77 13.22
N LEU A 75 1.48 -1.49 12.70
CA LEU A 75 0.11 -1.03 12.59
C LEU A 75 -0.83 -1.90 13.43
N ASP A 76 -1.75 -1.27 14.12
CA ASP A 76 -2.79 -1.92 14.91
C ASP A 76 -4.18 -1.53 14.40
N LEU A 77 -5.07 -2.52 14.31
CA LEU A 77 -6.51 -2.28 14.09
C LEU A 77 -7.26 -2.46 15.41
N PRO A 78 -7.68 -1.37 16.05
CA PRO A 78 -8.46 -1.46 17.27
C PRO A 78 -9.86 -2.00 16.97
N SER A 79 -10.50 -2.61 17.99
CA SER A 79 -11.92 -3.01 17.90
C SER A 79 -12.81 -1.77 17.72
N PRO A 80 -13.84 -1.81 16.87
CA PRO A 80 -14.36 -2.97 16.12
C PRO A 80 -13.69 -3.20 14.75
N LEU A 81 -12.73 -2.37 14.34
CA LEU A 81 -12.14 -2.41 12.99
C LEU A 81 -11.45 -3.74 12.69
N ASN A 82 -10.81 -4.36 13.70
CA ASN A 82 -10.17 -5.68 13.54
C ASN A 82 -11.18 -6.76 13.16
N ARG A 83 -12.37 -6.74 13.75
CA ARG A 83 -13.44 -7.70 13.43
C ARG A 83 -14.06 -7.43 12.06
N LEU A 84 -14.25 -6.16 11.71
CA LEU A 84 -14.74 -5.76 10.39
C LEU A 84 -13.73 -6.12 9.30
N ALA A 85 -12.45 -5.92 9.54
CA ALA A 85 -11.39 -6.31 8.61
C ALA A 85 -11.38 -7.83 8.36
N ALA A 86 -11.52 -8.63 9.40
CA ALA A 86 -11.60 -10.09 9.27
C ALA A 86 -12.81 -10.54 8.43
N GLN A 87 -13.89 -9.78 8.43
CA GLN A 87 -15.13 -10.09 7.70
C GLN A 87 -15.12 -9.56 6.26
N PHE A 88 -14.60 -8.36 6.02
CA PHE A 88 -14.75 -7.63 4.76
C PHE A 88 -13.46 -7.55 3.91
N LEU A 89 -12.32 -7.98 4.43
CA LEU A 89 -11.09 -8.06 3.65
C LEU A 89 -10.78 -9.52 3.25
N PRO A 90 -10.32 -9.76 2.02
CA PRO A 90 -10.04 -8.80 0.95
C PRO A 90 -11.31 -8.18 0.36
N GLY A 91 -11.21 -6.91 -0.08
CA GLY A 91 -12.34 -6.21 -0.68
C GLY A 91 -12.22 -4.69 -0.66
N ALA A 92 -13.33 -4.02 -0.97
CA ALA A 92 -13.41 -2.57 -1.08
C ALA A 92 -13.58 -1.85 0.26
N PHE A 93 -13.11 -2.45 1.34
CA PHE A 93 -13.11 -1.89 2.69
C PHE A 93 -11.72 -1.35 3.02
N SER A 94 -11.66 -0.12 3.54
CA SER A 94 -10.40 0.58 3.85
C SER A 94 -10.42 1.09 5.29
N PRO A 95 -10.14 0.23 6.28
CA PRO A 95 -10.07 0.66 7.67
C PRO A 95 -8.84 1.54 7.92
N ILE A 96 -8.93 2.36 8.96
CA ILE A 96 -7.84 3.21 9.42
C ILE A 96 -7.15 2.52 10.61
N ALA A 97 -5.91 2.14 10.40
CA ALA A 97 -5.05 1.56 11.44
C ALA A 97 -4.36 2.66 12.26
N VAL A 98 -3.99 2.34 13.48
CA VAL A 98 -3.16 3.18 14.34
C VAL A 98 -1.71 2.76 14.16
N ALA A 99 -0.83 3.72 13.90
CA ALA A 99 0.60 3.47 13.77
C ALA A 99 1.29 3.54 15.13
N ARG A 100 2.03 2.49 15.47
CA ARG A 100 2.89 2.42 16.64
C ARG A 100 4.18 3.23 16.42
N GLU A 101 4.97 3.41 17.46
CA GLU A 101 6.25 4.13 17.38
C GLU A 101 7.26 3.44 16.46
N ASP A 102 7.21 2.10 16.37
CA ASP A 102 8.07 1.30 15.50
C ASP A 102 7.64 1.30 14.02
N CYS A 103 6.55 1.95 13.67
CA CYS A 103 6.09 2.07 12.29
C CYS A 103 7.00 2.98 11.47
N THR A 104 7.56 2.42 10.38
CA THR A 104 8.50 3.11 9.47
C THR A 104 7.87 3.57 8.17
N LEU A 105 6.55 3.48 8.04
CA LEU A 105 5.83 3.94 6.85
C LEU A 105 5.86 5.47 6.76
N ALA A 106 6.25 6.00 5.62
CA ALA A 106 6.26 7.43 5.36
C ALA A 106 4.90 7.99 4.93
N THR A 107 3.90 7.11 4.74
CA THR A 107 2.52 7.46 4.39
C THR A 107 1.63 7.73 5.62
N VAL A 108 2.14 7.52 6.82
CA VAL A 108 1.41 7.75 8.07
C VAL A 108 1.01 9.22 8.21
N SER A 109 -0.25 9.46 8.52
CA SER A 109 -0.80 10.79 8.77
C SER A 109 -0.99 11.03 10.26
N ALA A 110 -0.84 12.29 10.69
CA ALA A 110 -1.17 12.69 12.06
C ALA A 110 -2.57 13.31 12.09
N THR A 111 -3.38 12.91 13.08
CA THR A 111 -4.64 13.60 13.39
C THR A 111 -4.37 14.90 14.13
N PRO A 112 -5.36 15.84 14.21
CA PRO A 112 -5.23 17.04 15.02
C PRO A 112 -4.90 16.78 16.51
N GLN A 113 -5.29 15.58 17.00
CA GLN A 113 -4.99 15.15 18.38
C GLN A 113 -3.63 14.46 18.50
N GLY A 114 -2.81 14.48 17.46
CA GLY A 114 -1.47 13.89 17.44
C GLY A 114 -1.43 12.35 17.27
N ARG A 115 -2.57 11.70 17.01
CA ARG A 115 -2.62 10.27 16.76
C ARG A 115 -2.08 9.96 15.35
N ARG A 116 -1.13 9.06 15.25
CA ARG A 116 -0.61 8.60 13.96
C ARG A 116 -1.50 7.51 13.38
N THR A 117 -1.95 7.68 12.14
CA THR A 117 -2.90 6.78 11.49
C THR A 117 -2.48 6.43 10.07
N GLN A 118 -2.93 5.26 9.60
CA GLN A 118 -2.67 4.77 8.26
C GLN A 118 -3.91 4.06 7.70
N GLY A 119 -4.42 4.54 6.57
CA GLY A 119 -5.43 3.79 5.81
C GLY A 119 -4.80 2.55 5.18
N ILE A 120 -5.47 1.40 5.34
CA ILE A 120 -5.01 0.14 4.76
C ILE A 120 -6.09 -0.49 3.90
N ARG A 121 -5.70 -1.37 3.00
CA ARG A 121 -6.62 -2.18 2.21
C ARG A 121 -5.95 -3.50 1.81
N VAL A 122 -6.73 -4.55 1.78
CA VAL A 122 -6.38 -5.81 1.13
C VAL A 122 -7.29 -5.93 -0.09
N PRO A 123 -6.83 -5.59 -1.31
CA PRO A 123 -7.68 -5.61 -2.49
C PRO A 123 -8.04 -7.04 -2.89
N ASN A 124 -9.28 -7.25 -3.32
CA ASN A 124 -9.73 -8.53 -3.86
C ASN A 124 -9.34 -8.63 -5.35
N SER A 125 -8.04 -8.70 -5.60
CA SER A 125 -7.45 -8.77 -6.94
C SER A 125 -6.28 -9.74 -6.93
N ALA A 126 -6.39 -10.81 -7.67
CA ALA A 126 -5.31 -11.81 -7.78
C ALA A 126 -4.01 -11.18 -8.30
N LEU A 127 -4.09 -10.23 -9.22
CA LEU A 127 -2.93 -9.54 -9.75
C LEU A 127 -2.25 -8.66 -8.70
N THR A 128 -3.02 -7.84 -7.99
CA THR A 128 -2.49 -6.97 -6.93
C THR A 128 -1.88 -7.81 -5.81
N LEU A 129 -2.53 -8.92 -5.44
CA LEU A 129 -2.02 -9.86 -4.45
C LEU A 129 -0.67 -10.43 -4.88
N ARG A 130 -0.52 -10.86 -6.14
CA ARG A 130 0.74 -11.40 -6.66
C ARG A 130 1.87 -10.38 -6.66
N ILE A 131 1.60 -9.14 -7.03
CA ILE A 131 2.58 -8.05 -6.95
C ILE A 131 3.00 -7.82 -5.50
N SER A 132 2.04 -7.72 -4.59
CA SER A 132 2.30 -7.51 -3.16
C SER A 132 3.13 -8.65 -2.55
N VAL A 133 2.81 -9.90 -2.87
CA VAL A 133 3.57 -11.08 -2.42
C VAL A 133 4.98 -11.09 -3.01
N SER A 134 5.14 -10.83 -4.30
CA SER A 134 6.44 -10.79 -4.97
C SER A 134 7.32 -9.70 -4.37
N TYR A 135 6.75 -8.55 -4.07
CA TYR A 135 7.46 -7.44 -3.43
C TYR A 135 7.87 -7.77 -1.99
N THR A 136 6.99 -8.39 -1.21
CA THR A 136 7.28 -8.78 0.18
C THR A 136 8.29 -9.93 0.25
N HIS A 137 8.34 -10.84 -0.72
CA HIS A 137 9.36 -11.88 -0.82
C HIS A 137 10.74 -11.33 -1.15
N LEU A 138 10.82 -10.23 -1.90
CA LEU A 138 12.11 -9.58 -2.21
C LEU A 138 12.69 -8.84 -0.99
N ARG A 139 11.82 -8.34 -0.09
CA ARG A 139 12.22 -7.73 1.17
C ARG A 139 11.12 -7.95 2.21
N ALA A 140 11.38 -8.80 3.19
CA ALA A 140 10.45 -9.06 4.28
C ALA A 140 9.91 -7.75 4.88
N HIS A 141 8.58 -7.59 4.92
CA HIS A 141 7.83 -6.49 5.55
C HIS A 141 7.59 -5.22 4.73
N GLU A 142 7.76 -5.22 3.42
CA GLU A 142 7.44 -4.05 2.59
C GLU A 142 6.14 -4.25 1.81
N THR A 143 5.32 -3.21 1.74
CA THR A 143 4.09 -3.15 0.94
C THR A 143 4.05 -1.89 0.10
N GLY A 144 3.38 -1.93 -1.04
CA GLY A 144 3.22 -0.76 -1.89
C GLY A 144 2.22 0.25 -1.34
N ALA A 145 2.49 1.54 -1.44
CA ALA A 145 1.52 2.59 -1.21
C ALA A 145 0.66 2.81 -2.44
N TYR A 146 -0.63 3.11 -2.24
CA TYR A 146 -1.65 3.11 -3.29
C TYR A 146 -2.58 4.32 -3.21
N LEU A 147 -3.04 4.78 -4.37
CA LEU A 147 -4.02 5.87 -4.51
C LEU A 147 -5.41 5.35 -4.84
#